data_eb6515744f9f5a0fce08cb8cdee4d24a
#
_entry.id   eb6515744f9f5a0fce08cb8cdee4d24a
#
_cell.length_a   1.000
_cell.length_b   1.000
_cell.length_c   1.000
_cell.angle_alpha   90.00
_cell.angle_beta   90.00
_cell.angle_gamma   90.00
#
_symmetry.space_group_name_H-M   'P 1'
#
loop_
_entity.id
_entity.type
_entity.pdbx_description
1 polymer ?
#
loop_
_entity_poly.entity_id
_entity_poly.type
_entity_poly.pdbx_seq_one_letter_code
_entity_poly.pdbx_strand_id
1 'polypeptide(L)'
;MTDYRFYNANPIGDIENDCVYRAISRATRLPYALIQHKLQLIADLFECDELTACCYNHLLTNVFGLKQRVATNLTVADIGELFPNDIVLIRTDGHLTVVEYGVLYDIFDWRSERADLFWIV
;
A
#
# COMPACT_ATOMS: atom_id res chain seq x y z
N MET A 1 7.69 -16.53 8.91
CA MET A 1 6.36 -16.03 9.31
C MET A 1 6.30 -14.51 9.20
N THR A 2 5.21 -13.96 8.69
CA THR A 2 5.03 -12.50 8.59
C THR A 2 4.66 -11.95 9.96
N ASP A 3 5.44 -10.98 10.44
CA ASP A 3 5.18 -10.27 11.69
C ASP A 3 4.27 -9.06 11.45
N TYR A 4 3.80 -8.49 12.55
CA TYR A 4 3.00 -7.26 12.51
C TYR A 4 3.54 -6.25 13.51
N ARG A 5 3.61 -4.97 13.06
CA ARG A 5 3.90 -3.83 13.93
C ARG A 5 2.91 -2.71 13.65
N PHE A 6 2.36 -2.15 14.71
CA PHE A 6 1.54 -0.94 14.60
C PHE A 6 2.42 0.20 14.07
N TYR A 7 1.96 0.85 13.02
CA TYR A 7 2.62 2.02 12.44
C TYR A 7 1.59 2.92 11.77
N ASN A 8 1.60 4.22 12.12
CA ASN A 8 0.74 5.22 11.52
C ASN A 8 1.61 6.29 10.86
N ALA A 9 1.65 6.32 9.54
CA ALA A 9 2.43 7.29 8.76
C ALA A 9 1.76 8.68 8.67
N ASN A 10 0.51 8.82 9.15
CA ASN A 10 -0.16 10.11 9.17
C ASN A 10 0.61 11.07 10.09
N PRO A 11 1.04 12.26 9.59
CA PRO A 11 1.92 13.17 10.35
C PRO A 11 1.33 13.68 11.65
N ILE A 12 -0.01 13.79 11.74
CA ILE A 12 -0.69 14.24 12.97
C ILE A 12 -1.17 13.08 13.84
N GLY A 13 -0.91 11.83 13.42
CA GLY A 13 -1.21 10.64 14.20
C GLY A 13 -2.69 10.25 14.23
N ASP A 14 -3.52 10.90 13.44
CA ASP A 14 -4.95 10.59 13.39
C ASP A 14 -5.21 9.22 12.75
N ILE A 15 -6.27 8.56 13.22
CA ILE A 15 -6.76 7.34 12.61
C ILE A 15 -7.90 7.73 11.67
N GLU A 16 -7.60 7.74 10.37
CA GLU A 16 -8.51 8.16 9.31
C GLU A 16 -8.58 7.08 8.22
N ASN A 17 -9.48 7.26 7.27
CA ASN A 17 -9.57 6.44 6.07
C ASN A 17 -8.53 6.89 5.03
N ASP A 18 -7.25 6.78 5.36
CA ASP A 18 -6.11 7.25 4.57
C ASP A 18 -5.08 6.15 4.30
N CYS A 19 -5.52 4.88 4.29
CA CYS A 19 -4.63 3.72 4.13
C CYS A 19 -3.72 3.82 2.91
N VAL A 20 -4.22 4.37 1.82
CA VAL A 20 -3.46 4.51 0.57
C VAL A 20 -2.26 5.44 0.78
N TYR A 21 -2.47 6.61 1.37
CA TYR A 21 -1.37 7.56 1.65
C TYR A 21 -0.35 6.96 2.61
N ARG A 22 -0.82 6.31 3.68
CA ARG A 22 0.04 5.71 4.69
C ARG A 22 0.91 4.59 4.12
N ALA A 23 0.31 3.68 3.38
CA ALA A 23 1.02 2.53 2.82
C ALA A 23 2.08 2.98 1.81
N ILE A 24 1.73 3.86 0.88
CA ILE A 24 2.67 4.32 -0.15
C ILE A 24 3.77 5.18 0.45
N SER A 25 3.46 6.06 1.39
CA SER A 25 4.46 6.87 2.09
C SER A 25 5.47 5.98 2.82
N ARG A 26 5.00 4.98 3.54
CA ARG A 26 5.87 4.02 4.24
C ARG A 26 6.75 3.25 3.26
N ALA A 27 6.16 2.69 2.22
CA ALA A 27 6.87 1.84 1.26
C ALA A 27 7.95 2.60 0.49
N THR A 28 7.66 3.83 0.08
CA THR A 28 8.56 4.63 -0.75
C THR A 28 9.52 5.52 0.06
N ARG A 29 9.24 5.69 1.35
CA ARG A 29 9.94 6.66 2.22
C ARG A 29 9.77 8.10 1.77
N LEU A 30 8.80 8.37 0.92
CA LEU A 30 8.46 9.74 0.52
C LEU A 30 7.49 10.34 1.55
N PRO A 31 7.51 11.67 1.73
CA PRO A 31 6.62 12.33 2.68
C PRO A 31 5.15 12.05 2.40
N TYR A 32 4.36 11.86 3.44
CA TYR A 32 2.91 11.64 3.36
C TYR A 32 2.22 12.72 2.52
N ALA A 33 2.53 14.00 2.77
CA ALA A 33 1.94 15.11 2.04
C ALA A 33 2.27 15.08 0.54
N LEU A 34 3.45 14.60 0.17
CA LEU A 34 3.84 14.46 -1.23
C LEU A 34 3.02 13.38 -1.94
N ILE A 35 2.82 12.24 -1.29
CA ILE A 35 2.00 11.16 -1.83
C ILE A 35 0.55 11.63 -1.99
N GLN A 36 0.00 12.31 -0.98
CA GLN A 36 -1.33 12.87 -1.04
C GLN A 36 -1.47 13.84 -2.23
N HIS A 37 -0.50 14.74 -2.40
CA HIS A 37 -0.50 15.70 -3.51
C HIS A 37 -0.45 15.01 -4.88
N LYS A 38 0.41 14.00 -5.03
CA LYS A 38 0.52 13.26 -6.29
C LYS A 38 -0.79 12.54 -6.64
N LEU A 39 -1.43 11.92 -5.67
CA LEU A 39 -2.70 11.22 -5.89
C LEU A 39 -3.83 12.20 -6.20
N GLN A 40 -3.86 13.38 -5.57
CA GLN A 40 -4.83 14.42 -5.88
C GLN A 40 -4.68 14.94 -7.31
N LEU A 41 -3.44 15.12 -7.80
CA LEU A 41 -3.18 15.52 -9.18
C LEU A 41 -3.66 14.46 -10.17
N ILE A 42 -3.41 13.18 -9.89
CA ILE A 42 -3.86 12.07 -10.74
C ILE A 42 -5.39 12.01 -10.75
N ALA A 43 -6.02 12.16 -9.59
CA ALA A 43 -7.47 12.17 -9.46
C ALA A 43 -8.11 13.26 -10.33
N ASP A 44 -7.53 14.46 -10.32
CA ASP A 44 -8.02 15.59 -11.13
C ASP A 44 -7.83 15.33 -12.63
N LEU A 45 -6.68 14.78 -13.02
CA LEU A 45 -6.38 14.51 -14.43
C LEU A 45 -7.22 13.39 -15.03
N PHE A 46 -7.50 12.35 -14.26
CA PHE A 46 -8.19 11.15 -14.75
C PHE A 46 -9.63 11.04 -14.23
N GLU A 47 -10.12 12.03 -13.52
CA GLU A 47 -11.49 12.09 -12.98
C GLU A 47 -11.84 10.84 -12.16
N CYS A 48 -10.90 10.39 -11.29
CA CYS A 48 -11.11 9.28 -10.38
C CYS A 48 -10.91 9.71 -8.93
N ASP A 49 -11.38 8.87 -8.00
CA ASP A 49 -11.21 9.10 -6.57
C ASP A 49 -9.77 8.75 -6.17
N GLU A 50 -9.09 9.66 -5.48
CA GLU A 50 -7.68 9.54 -5.09
C GLU A 50 -7.38 8.33 -4.20
N LEU A 51 -8.37 7.81 -3.49
CA LEU A 51 -8.20 6.64 -2.59
C LEU A 51 -8.56 5.33 -3.28
N THR A 52 -8.88 5.33 -4.56
CA THR A 52 -9.26 4.12 -5.29
C THR A 52 -8.09 3.53 -6.07
N ALA A 53 -8.22 2.27 -6.42
CA ALA A 53 -7.23 1.56 -7.24
C ALA A 53 -7.00 2.22 -8.60
N CYS A 54 -8.01 2.83 -9.18
CA CYS A 54 -7.87 3.60 -10.42
C CYS A 54 -6.76 4.64 -10.32
N CYS A 55 -6.74 5.38 -9.21
CA CYS A 55 -5.77 6.44 -8.96
C CYS A 55 -4.40 5.89 -8.55
N TYR A 56 -4.35 5.09 -7.48
CA TYR A 56 -3.04 4.68 -6.95
C TYR A 56 -2.35 3.65 -7.85
N ASN A 57 -3.08 2.87 -8.63
CA ASN A 57 -2.47 1.99 -9.62
C ASN A 57 -1.71 2.80 -10.68
N HIS A 58 -2.28 3.93 -11.10
CA HIS A 58 -1.60 4.83 -12.03
C HIS A 58 -0.30 5.38 -11.42
N LEU A 59 -0.35 5.81 -10.16
CA LEU A 59 0.85 6.27 -9.47
C LEU A 59 1.92 5.18 -9.37
N LEU A 60 1.53 4.00 -8.91
CA LEU A 60 2.47 2.91 -8.68
C LEU A 60 3.05 2.35 -9.98
N THR A 61 2.22 2.16 -10.98
CA THR A 61 2.62 1.51 -12.23
C THR A 61 3.24 2.48 -13.22
N ASN A 62 2.59 3.64 -13.45
CA ASN A 62 3.01 4.55 -14.51
C ASN A 62 4.00 5.62 -14.04
N VAL A 63 3.87 6.12 -12.81
CA VAL A 63 4.76 7.16 -12.28
C VAL A 63 5.99 6.54 -11.62
N PHE A 64 5.81 5.57 -10.73
CA PHE A 64 6.91 4.91 -10.04
C PHE A 64 7.48 3.71 -10.80
N GLY A 65 6.82 3.25 -11.85
CA GLY A 65 7.31 2.16 -12.68
C GLY A 65 7.29 0.78 -12.03
N LEU A 66 6.44 0.58 -11.02
CA LEU A 66 6.33 -0.70 -10.33
C LEU A 66 5.42 -1.64 -11.11
N LYS A 67 5.81 -2.92 -11.14
CA LYS A 67 5.03 -3.94 -11.83
C LYS A 67 3.90 -4.44 -10.94
N GLN A 68 2.66 -4.33 -11.44
CA GLN A 68 1.50 -4.92 -10.78
C GLN A 68 1.48 -6.43 -10.96
N ARG A 69 1.20 -7.15 -9.88
CA ARG A 69 1.05 -8.61 -9.89
C ARG A 69 -0.29 -9.02 -9.28
N VAL A 70 -0.87 -10.10 -9.80
CA VAL A 70 -2.12 -10.65 -9.29
C VAL A 70 -1.81 -11.69 -8.21
N ALA A 71 -2.48 -11.57 -7.07
CA ALA A 71 -2.40 -12.56 -6.01
C ALA A 71 -3.58 -13.53 -6.15
N THR A 72 -3.29 -14.83 -6.20
CA THR A 72 -4.31 -15.87 -6.31
C THR A 72 -4.19 -16.79 -5.10
N ASN A 73 -5.24 -16.85 -4.28
CA ASN A 73 -5.31 -17.68 -3.07
C ASN A 73 -4.17 -17.42 -2.07
N LEU A 74 -3.73 -16.16 -1.98
CA LEU A 74 -2.69 -15.75 -1.04
C LEU A 74 -3.26 -14.73 -0.05
N THR A 75 -2.86 -14.86 1.22
CA THR A 75 -3.10 -13.83 2.23
C THR A 75 -1.96 -12.81 2.23
N VAL A 76 -2.14 -11.70 2.93
CA VAL A 76 -1.07 -10.73 3.16
C VAL A 76 0.14 -11.40 3.80
N ALA A 77 -0.08 -12.26 4.79
CA ALA A 77 0.99 -13.02 5.45
C ALA A 77 1.75 -13.93 4.47
N ASP A 78 1.04 -14.60 3.56
CA ASP A 78 1.66 -15.46 2.55
C ASP A 78 2.60 -14.66 1.64
N ILE A 79 2.20 -13.48 1.22
CA ILE A 79 3.03 -12.62 0.38
C ILE A 79 4.28 -12.18 1.14
N GLY A 80 4.14 -11.83 2.41
CA GLY A 80 5.29 -11.50 3.27
C GLY A 80 6.29 -12.65 3.39
N GLU A 81 5.81 -13.88 3.43
CA GLU A 81 6.67 -15.06 3.48
C GLU A 81 7.36 -15.36 2.15
N LEU A 82 6.69 -15.07 1.03
CA LEU A 82 7.24 -15.25 -0.31
C LEU A 82 8.32 -14.21 -0.65
N PHE A 83 8.22 -13.02 -0.09
CA PHE A 83 9.12 -11.90 -0.39
C PHE A 83 9.75 -11.33 0.88
N PRO A 84 10.53 -12.15 1.63
CA PRO A 84 11.07 -11.73 2.94
C PRO A 84 12.15 -10.65 2.85
N ASN A 85 12.67 -10.39 1.66
CA ASN A 85 13.74 -9.41 1.44
C ASN A 85 13.28 -8.19 0.65
N ASP A 86 11.99 -8.03 0.47
CA ASP A 86 11.42 -6.95 -0.34
C ASP A 86 10.44 -6.09 0.46
N ILE A 87 10.19 -4.90 -0.06
CA ILE A 87 9.09 -4.05 0.36
C ILE A 87 7.95 -4.27 -0.62
N VAL A 88 6.78 -4.65 -0.14
CA VAL A 88 5.65 -5.02 -0.98
C VAL A 88 4.41 -4.23 -0.58
N LEU A 89 3.81 -3.51 -1.54
CA LEU A 89 2.51 -2.90 -1.38
C LEU A 89 1.45 -3.92 -1.77
N ILE A 90 0.43 -4.11 -0.94
CA ILE A 90 -0.57 -5.16 -1.11
C ILE A 90 -1.96 -4.57 -1.01
N ARG A 91 -2.76 -4.81 -2.06
CA ARG A 91 -4.18 -4.47 -2.05
C ARG A 91 -4.99 -5.65 -1.55
N THR A 92 -5.84 -5.38 -0.57
CA THR A 92 -6.92 -6.28 -0.15
C THR A 92 -8.26 -5.66 -0.56
N ASP A 93 -9.37 -6.27 -0.19
CA ASP A 93 -10.69 -5.70 -0.47
C ASP A 93 -10.86 -4.36 0.28
N GLY A 94 -10.85 -3.26 -0.48
CA GLY A 94 -11.04 -1.92 0.04
C GLY A 94 -9.89 -1.35 0.87
N HIS A 95 -8.69 -1.97 0.84
CA HIS A 95 -7.56 -1.51 1.65
C HIS A 95 -6.23 -1.70 0.92
N LEU A 96 -5.29 -0.80 1.17
CA LEU A 96 -3.90 -0.93 0.72
C LEU A 96 -3.00 -0.94 1.94
N THR A 97 -2.10 -1.91 2.01
CA THR A 97 -1.16 -2.06 3.13
C THR A 97 0.26 -2.30 2.62
N VAL A 98 1.23 -2.35 3.53
CA VAL A 98 2.64 -2.56 3.19
C VAL A 98 3.27 -3.60 4.10
N VAL A 99 4.01 -4.54 3.47
CA VAL A 99 4.84 -5.51 4.19
C VAL A 99 6.29 -5.26 3.79
N GLU A 100 7.15 -5.01 4.76
CA GLU A 100 8.57 -4.72 4.54
C GLU A 100 9.41 -5.79 5.22
N TYR A 101 10.18 -6.53 4.43
CA TYR A 101 11.08 -7.55 4.96
C TYR A 101 10.38 -8.51 5.92
N GLY A 102 9.17 -8.95 5.53
CA GLY A 102 8.37 -9.87 6.32
C GLY A 102 7.64 -9.26 7.53
N VAL A 103 7.53 -7.94 7.60
CA VAL A 103 6.80 -7.25 8.68
C VAL A 103 5.71 -6.36 8.10
N LEU A 104 4.48 -6.57 8.52
CA LEU A 104 3.34 -5.71 8.17
C LEU A 104 3.37 -4.44 9.04
N TYR A 105 3.40 -3.27 8.42
CA TYR A 105 3.35 -1.97 9.10
C TYR A 105 2.03 -1.28 8.76
N ASP A 106 1.10 -1.28 9.72
CA ASP A 106 -0.21 -0.67 9.55
C ASP A 106 -0.83 -0.33 10.92
N ILE A 107 -1.94 0.38 10.91
CA ILE A 107 -2.69 0.67 12.14
C ILE A 107 -3.56 -0.51 12.58
N PHE A 108 -3.84 -1.46 11.68
CA PHE A 108 -4.55 -2.70 11.98
C PHE A 108 -3.78 -3.90 11.43
N ASP A 109 -4.01 -5.07 12.02
CA ASP A 109 -3.39 -6.31 11.59
C ASP A 109 -4.18 -6.93 10.42
N TRP A 110 -3.65 -6.80 9.21
CA TRP A 110 -4.25 -7.31 7.98
C TRP A 110 -3.65 -8.63 7.51
N ARG A 111 -2.84 -9.31 8.34
CA ARG A 111 -2.08 -10.50 7.89
C ARG A 111 -2.97 -11.64 7.40
N SER A 112 -4.14 -11.82 7.98
CA SER A 112 -5.08 -12.90 7.60
C SER A 112 -5.96 -12.56 6.41
N GLU A 113 -5.95 -11.32 5.94
CA GLU A 113 -6.78 -10.88 4.83
C GLU A 113 -6.25 -11.41 3.50
N ARG A 114 -7.18 -11.74 2.60
CA ARG A 114 -6.84 -12.21 1.26
C ARG A 114 -6.36 -11.05 0.40
N ALA A 115 -5.23 -11.24 -0.27
CA ALA A 115 -4.69 -10.25 -1.19
C ALA A 115 -5.31 -10.38 -2.59
N ASP A 116 -5.45 -9.24 -3.27
CA ASP A 116 -5.90 -9.17 -4.67
C ASP A 116 -4.72 -8.90 -5.60
N LEU A 117 -4.03 -7.80 -5.36
CA LEU A 117 -2.92 -7.30 -6.16
C LEU A 117 -1.77 -6.90 -5.27
N PHE A 118 -0.55 -6.92 -5.83
CA PHE A 118 0.60 -6.41 -5.10
C PHE A 118 1.65 -5.84 -6.05
N TRP A 119 2.51 -4.99 -5.49
CA TRP A 119 3.61 -4.34 -6.20
C TRP A 119 4.86 -4.46 -5.34
N ILE A 120 5.95 -4.93 -5.93
CA ILE A 120 7.25 -4.98 -5.27
C ILE A 120 7.95 -3.64 -5.50
N VAL A 121 8.32 -3.00 -4.41
CA VAL A 121 8.95 -1.68 -4.44
C VAL A 121 10.46 -1.79 -4.62
#